data_821427c85f2a6d7df64a62e058c30507
#
_entry.id   821427c85f2a6d7df64a62e058c30507
#
_cell.length_a   1.000
_cell.length_b   1.000
_cell.length_c   1.000
_cell.angle_alpha   90.00
_cell.angle_beta   90.00
_cell.angle_gamma   90.00
#
_symmetry.space_group_name_H-M   'P 1'
#
loop_
_entity.id
_entity.type
_entity.pdbx_description
1 polymer ?
#
loop_
_entity_poly.entity_id
_entity_poly.type
_entity_poly.pdbx_seq_one_letter_code
_entity_poly.pdbx_strand_id
1 'polypeptide(L)'
;EKAALDKAKANVLARVNELAQQTVVTRSGADSLPDFEVQSWSVQAAEARAWDVDKSTATPVLDAIAAARGINSDDLKETVLRKCRAYDELVATVAGRRQAVQAQIEAAKSLDELNGVSVDFNV
;
A
#
# COMPACT_ATOMS: atom_id res chain seq x y z
N GLU A 1 -16.84 -31.70 1.08
CA GLU A 1 -17.07 -31.60 2.50
C GLU A 1 -16.80 -30.18 3.01
N LYS A 2 -17.64 -29.72 3.93
CA LYS A 2 -17.57 -28.33 4.41
C LYS A 2 -16.25 -28.00 5.10
N ALA A 3 -15.72 -28.88 5.95
CA ALA A 3 -14.47 -28.63 6.66
C ALA A 3 -13.28 -28.54 5.71
N ALA A 4 -13.25 -29.35 4.67
CA ALA A 4 -12.21 -29.29 3.64
C ALA A 4 -12.31 -28.02 2.82
N LEU A 5 -13.53 -27.58 2.49
CA LEU A 5 -13.75 -26.34 1.76
C LEU A 5 -13.35 -25.12 2.62
N ASP A 6 -13.75 -25.08 3.89
CA ASP A 6 -13.39 -23.99 4.78
C ASP A 6 -11.87 -23.86 4.94
N LYS A 7 -11.16 -24.98 5.07
CA LYS A 7 -9.70 -24.98 5.15
C LYS A 7 -9.06 -24.48 3.85
N ALA A 8 -9.59 -24.93 2.72
CA ALA A 8 -9.09 -24.51 1.41
C ALA A 8 -9.30 -23.01 1.21
N LYS A 9 -10.45 -22.46 1.61
CA LYS A 9 -10.73 -21.02 1.56
C LYS A 9 -9.74 -20.23 2.42
N ALA A 10 -9.47 -20.68 3.64
CA ALA A 10 -8.51 -20.03 4.52
C ALA A 10 -7.10 -20.01 3.90
N ASN A 11 -6.66 -21.10 3.28
CA ASN A 11 -5.37 -21.19 2.63
C ASN A 11 -5.27 -20.26 1.42
N VAL A 12 -6.30 -20.21 0.59
CA VAL A 12 -6.33 -19.33 -0.59
C VAL A 12 -6.32 -17.87 -0.14
N LEU A 13 -7.11 -17.53 0.87
CA LEU A 13 -7.15 -16.16 1.38
C LEU A 13 -5.81 -15.72 1.96
N ALA A 14 -5.12 -16.61 2.70
CA ALA A 14 -3.79 -16.31 3.24
C ALA A 14 -2.81 -15.98 2.10
N ARG A 15 -2.84 -16.76 1.02
CA ARG A 15 -1.99 -16.52 -0.15
C ARG A 15 -2.35 -15.21 -0.85
N VAL A 16 -3.63 -14.91 -1.00
CA VAL A 16 -4.10 -13.64 -1.58
C VAL A 16 -3.60 -12.45 -0.77
N ASN A 17 -3.67 -12.55 0.57
CA ASN A 17 -3.16 -11.49 1.45
C ASN A 17 -1.65 -11.29 1.28
N GLU A 18 -0.88 -12.36 1.16
CA GLU A 18 0.57 -12.28 0.90
C GLU A 18 0.86 -11.62 -0.45
N LEU A 19 0.14 -12.00 -1.49
CA LEU A 19 0.32 -11.43 -2.83
C LEU A 19 -0.05 -9.93 -2.85
N ALA A 20 -1.11 -9.54 -2.17
CA ALA A 20 -1.51 -8.14 -2.05
C ALA A 20 -0.43 -7.33 -1.32
N GLN A 21 0.05 -7.83 -0.18
CA GLN A 21 1.13 -7.20 0.58
C GLN A 21 2.38 -7.04 -0.27
N GLN A 22 2.79 -8.10 -0.95
CA GLN A 22 3.99 -8.09 -1.79
C GLN A 22 3.84 -7.11 -2.96
N THR A 23 2.67 -6.99 -3.54
CA THR A 23 2.40 -6.04 -4.61
C THR A 23 2.63 -4.60 -4.14
N VAL A 24 2.09 -4.23 -2.98
CA VAL A 24 2.28 -2.89 -2.41
C VAL A 24 3.75 -2.64 -2.09
N VAL A 25 4.42 -3.59 -1.46
CA VAL A 25 5.85 -3.46 -1.09
C VAL A 25 6.71 -3.25 -2.34
N THR A 26 6.49 -4.05 -3.37
CA THR A 26 7.27 -3.99 -4.61
C THR A 26 6.96 -2.72 -5.41
N ARG A 27 5.69 -2.41 -5.62
CA ARG A 27 5.28 -1.27 -6.44
C ARG A 27 5.57 0.07 -5.80
N SER A 28 5.52 0.15 -4.48
CA SER A 28 5.86 1.38 -3.75
C SER A 28 7.37 1.63 -3.65
N GLY A 29 8.20 0.61 -3.92
CA GLY A 29 9.64 0.68 -3.75
C GLY A 29 10.10 0.46 -2.30
N ALA A 30 9.20 0.07 -1.40
CA ALA A 30 9.55 -0.15 0.01
C ALA A 30 10.61 -1.23 0.18
N ASP A 31 10.63 -2.24 -0.68
CA ASP A 31 11.61 -3.33 -0.66
C ASP A 31 13.02 -2.90 -1.10
N SER A 32 13.17 -1.73 -1.71
CA SER A 32 14.46 -1.21 -2.17
C SER A 32 15.09 -0.22 -1.20
N LEU A 33 14.44 0.06 -0.06
CA LEU A 33 14.89 1.05 0.92
C LEU A 33 15.10 0.43 2.29
N PRO A 34 15.98 1.02 3.12
CA PRO A 34 16.11 0.60 4.52
C PRO A 34 14.79 0.78 5.28
N ASP A 35 14.52 -0.10 6.25
CA ASP A 35 13.28 -0.06 7.04
C ASP A 35 13.07 1.27 7.73
N PHE A 36 14.12 1.88 8.29
CA PHE A 36 13.98 3.17 8.99
C PHE A 36 13.46 4.27 8.07
N GLU A 37 13.83 4.24 6.80
CA GLU A 37 13.38 5.24 5.83
C GLU A 37 11.92 5.01 5.47
N VAL A 38 11.53 3.76 5.22
CA VAL A 38 10.12 3.40 4.96
C VAL A 38 9.23 3.78 6.15
N GLN A 39 9.70 3.54 7.37
CA GLN A 39 8.96 3.91 8.58
C GLN A 39 8.76 5.42 8.71
N SER A 40 9.62 6.23 8.11
CA SER A 40 9.49 7.68 8.13
C SER A 40 8.43 8.21 7.15
N TRP A 41 7.95 7.39 6.22
CA TRP A 41 7.01 7.85 5.17
C TRP A 41 5.72 8.45 5.72
N SER A 42 5.16 7.87 6.79
CA SER A 42 3.93 8.39 7.41
C SER A 42 4.12 9.78 7.99
N VAL A 43 5.29 10.05 8.59
CA VAL A 43 5.62 11.37 9.13
C VAL A 43 5.82 12.38 8.00
N GLN A 44 6.58 11.99 6.97
CA GLN A 44 6.78 12.84 5.79
C GLN A 44 5.46 13.20 5.11
N ALA A 45 4.57 12.22 4.95
CA ALA A 45 3.26 12.42 4.36
C ALA A 45 2.40 13.37 5.19
N ALA A 46 2.37 13.19 6.51
CA ALA A 46 1.62 14.05 7.42
C ALA A 46 2.09 15.51 7.34
N GLU A 47 3.40 15.72 7.33
CA GLU A 47 3.99 17.08 7.21
C GLU A 47 3.64 17.70 5.86
N ALA A 48 3.81 16.96 4.77
CA ALA A 48 3.54 17.48 3.44
C ALA A 48 2.06 17.84 3.25
N ARG A 49 1.15 17.01 3.75
CA ARG A 49 -0.30 17.27 3.66
C ARG A 49 -0.72 18.48 4.47
N ALA A 50 -0.18 18.64 5.70
CA ALA A 50 -0.45 19.79 6.52
C ALA A 50 0.07 21.07 5.87
N TRP A 51 1.26 21.04 5.29
CA TRP A 51 1.85 22.16 4.56
C TRP A 51 1.02 22.50 3.30
N ASP A 52 0.46 21.51 2.62
CA ASP A 52 -0.39 21.74 1.44
C ASP A 52 -1.65 22.55 1.80
N VAL A 53 -2.21 22.30 2.99
CA VAL A 53 -3.37 23.03 3.50
C VAL A 53 -2.98 24.43 4.00
N ASP A 54 -1.85 24.54 4.70
CA ASP A 54 -1.36 25.79 5.27
C ASP A 54 0.16 25.86 5.14
N LYS A 55 0.64 26.71 4.23
CA LYS A 55 2.07 26.85 3.90
C LYS A 55 2.91 27.37 5.05
N SER A 56 2.31 27.85 6.14
CA SER A 56 3.03 28.26 7.35
C SER A 56 3.29 27.10 8.31
N THR A 57 2.78 25.92 8.03
CA THR A 57 2.97 24.72 8.86
C THR A 57 4.45 24.33 8.90
N ALA A 58 4.96 24.05 10.09
CA ALA A 58 6.33 23.56 10.27
C ALA A 58 6.44 22.12 9.72
N THR A 59 7.55 21.85 9.02
CA THR A 59 7.83 20.54 8.42
C THR A 59 9.27 20.11 8.80
N PRO A 60 9.52 19.82 10.09
CA PRO A 60 10.90 19.62 10.55
C PRO A 60 11.59 18.42 9.92
N VAL A 61 10.89 17.31 9.69
CA VAL A 61 11.50 16.12 9.07
C VAL A 61 11.83 16.39 7.60
N LEU A 62 10.89 16.95 6.85
CA LEU A 62 11.13 17.28 5.43
C LEU A 62 12.21 18.34 5.26
N ASP A 63 12.25 19.35 6.13
CA ASP A 63 13.30 20.36 6.09
C ASP A 63 14.68 19.76 6.35
N ALA A 64 14.78 18.82 7.30
CA ALA A 64 16.03 18.13 7.60
C ALA A 64 16.50 17.26 6.42
N ILE A 65 15.58 16.54 5.78
CA ILE A 65 15.89 15.73 4.60
C ILE A 65 16.38 16.63 3.46
N ALA A 66 15.68 17.73 3.20
CA ALA A 66 16.04 18.67 2.14
C ALA A 66 17.45 19.25 2.39
N ALA A 67 17.74 19.65 3.62
CA ALA A 67 19.05 20.18 3.99
C ALA A 67 20.15 19.14 3.80
N ALA A 68 19.92 17.90 4.23
CA ALA A 68 20.88 16.82 4.07
C ALA A 68 21.15 16.47 2.60
N ARG A 69 20.13 16.58 1.75
CA ARG A 69 20.24 16.35 0.30
C ARG A 69 20.76 17.55 -0.46
N GLY A 70 20.77 18.74 0.14
CA GLY A 70 21.16 19.97 -0.55
C GLY A 70 20.13 20.44 -1.58
N ILE A 71 18.85 20.22 -1.34
CA ILE A 71 17.75 20.59 -2.24
C ILE A 71 16.78 21.57 -1.56
N ASN A 72 15.93 22.21 -2.36
CA ASN A 72 14.90 23.12 -1.87
C ASN A 72 13.84 22.34 -1.11
N SER A 73 13.49 22.82 0.10
CA SER A 73 12.52 22.15 0.97
C SER A 73 11.11 22.16 0.36
N ASP A 74 10.67 23.24 -0.25
CA ASP A 74 9.33 23.33 -0.84
C ASP A 74 9.21 22.39 -2.05
N ASP A 75 10.26 22.26 -2.87
CA ASP A 75 10.28 21.30 -3.97
C ASP A 75 10.18 19.87 -3.46
N LEU A 76 10.88 19.55 -2.36
CA LEU A 76 10.77 18.24 -1.73
C LEU A 76 9.34 17.97 -1.24
N LYS A 77 8.72 18.94 -0.58
CA LYS A 77 7.33 18.80 -0.09
C LYS A 77 6.35 18.51 -1.22
N GLU A 78 6.47 19.21 -2.34
CA GLU A 78 5.64 18.96 -3.52
C GLU A 78 5.86 17.57 -4.11
N THR A 79 7.12 17.12 -4.16
CA THR A 79 7.47 15.77 -4.61
C THR A 79 6.86 14.72 -3.69
N VAL A 80 6.95 14.92 -2.38
CA VAL A 80 6.38 14.00 -1.38
C VAL A 80 4.86 13.95 -1.52
N LEU A 81 4.19 15.09 -1.75
CA LEU A 81 2.74 15.09 -1.99
C LEU A 81 2.35 14.23 -3.19
N ARG A 82 3.08 14.33 -4.31
CA ARG A 82 2.80 13.50 -5.49
C ARG A 82 2.98 12.02 -5.18
N LYS A 83 4.06 11.67 -4.47
CA LYS A 83 4.34 10.28 -4.07
C LYS A 83 3.29 9.75 -3.10
N CYS A 84 2.80 10.57 -2.18
CA CYS A 84 1.74 10.19 -1.25
C CYS A 84 0.45 9.87 -2.00
N ARG A 85 0.07 10.69 -2.97
CA ARG A 85 -1.13 10.45 -3.79
C ARG A 85 -1.02 9.15 -4.57
N ALA A 86 0.15 8.92 -5.19
CA ALA A 86 0.40 7.68 -5.92
C ALA A 86 0.36 6.45 -4.99
N TYR A 87 0.94 6.57 -3.81
CA TYR A 87 0.93 5.50 -2.82
C TYR A 87 -0.50 5.21 -2.33
N ASP A 88 -1.27 6.24 -2.00
CA ASP A 88 -2.66 6.10 -1.57
C ASP A 88 -3.51 5.42 -2.65
N GLU A 89 -3.32 5.78 -3.90
CA GLU A 89 -4.02 5.16 -5.02
C GLU A 89 -3.65 3.70 -5.18
N LEU A 90 -2.35 3.38 -5.09
CA LEU A 90 -1.87 2.00 -5.14
C LEU A 90 -2.49 1.15 -4.02
N VAL A 91 -2.42 1.64 -2.79
CA VAL A 91 -2.95 0.93 -1.61
C VAL A 91 -4.46 0.73 -1.75
N ALA A 92 -5.18 1.76 -2.15
CA ALA A 92 -6.64 1.69 -2.32
C ALA A 92 -7.03 0.68 -3.41
N THR A 93 -6.33 0.70 -4.54
CA THR A 93 -6.59 -0.22 -5.66
C THR A 93 -6.33 -1.67 -5.26
N VAL A 94 -5.18 -1.93 -4.62
CA VAL A 94 -4.83 -3.29 -4.18
C VAL A 94 -5.79 -3.77 -3.10
N ALA A 95 -6.12 -2.90 -2.13
CA ALA A 95 -7.09 -3.25 -1.07
C ALA A 95 -8.47 -3.58 -1.66
N GLY A 96 -8.94 -2.79 -2.62
CA GLY A 96 -10.23 -3.03 -3.27
C GLY A 96 -10.24 -4.35 -4.04
N ARG A 97 -9.20 -4.64 -4.79
CA ARG A 97 -9.07 -5.92 -5.51
C ARG A 97 -8.99 -7.11 -4.55
N ARG A 98 -8.23 -6.97 -3.46
CA ARG A 98 -8.15 -8.02 -2.44
C ARG A 98 -9.53 -8.30 -1.82
N GLN A 99 -10.27 -7.25 -1.47
CA GLN A 99 -11.61 -7.39 -0.91
C GLN A 99 -12.58 -8.05 -1.88
N ALA A 100 -12.50 -7.70 -3.17
CA ALA A 100 -13.32 -8.33 -4.21
C ALA A 100 -13.01 -9.82 -4.34
N VAL A 101 -11.72 -10.19 -4.30
CA VAL A 101 -11.30 -11.60 -4.32
C VAL A 101 -11.78 -12.33 -3.07
N GLN A 102 -11.65 -11.71 -1.91
CA GLN A 102 -12.14 -12.29 -0.66
C GLN A 102 -13.64 -12.60 -0.73
N ALA A 103 -14.43 -11.69 -1.28
CA ALA A 103 -15.88 -11.91 -1.45
C ALA A 103 -16.16 -13.11 -2.35
N GLN A 104 -15.40 -13.27 -3.43
CA GLN A 104 -15.53 -14.44 -4.31
C GLN A 104 -15.14 -15.74 -3.61
N ILE A 105 -14.08 -15.73 -2.82
CA ILE A 105 -13.65 -16.88 -2.02
C ILE A 105 -14.75 -17.29 -1.05
N GLU A 106 -15.30 -16.32 -0.31
CA GLU A 106 -16.35 -16.58 0.67
C GLU A 106 -17.62 -17.12 0.02
N ALA A 107 -17.95 -16.67 -1.19
CA ALA A 107 -19.13 -17.09 -1.94
C ALA A 107 -19.00 -18.46 -2.59
N ALA A 108 -17.80 -18.99 -2.73
CA ALA A 108 -17.58 -20.30 -3.36
C ALA A 108 -18.23 -21.42 -2.54
N LYS A 109 -19.00 -22.27 -3.20
CA LYS A 109 -19.74 -23.36 -2.57
C LYS A 109 -19.09 -24.73 -2.74
N SER A 110 -18.03 -24.81 -3.56
CA SER A 110 -17.29 -26.06 -3.84
C SER A 110 -15.82 -25.74 -4.07
N LEU A 111 -14.99 -26.78 -4.05
CA LEU A 111 -13.57 -26.64 -4.40
C LEU A 111 -13.41 -26.19 -5.85
N ASP A 112 -14.27 -26.67 -6.76
CA ASP A 112 -14.23 -26.26 -8.16
C ASP A 112 -14.52 -24.75 -8.31
N GLU A 113 -15.54 -24.25 -7.62
CA GLU A 113 -15.82 -22.79 -7.62
C GLU A 113 -14.66 -22.00 -7.02
N LEU A 114 -14.08 -22.48 -5.93
CA LEU A 114 -12.93 -21.84 -5.29
C LEU A 114 -11.72 -21.79 -6.25
N ASN A 115 -11.44 -22.86 -6.95
CA ASN A 115 -10.34 -22.93 -7.92
C ASN A 115 -10.55 -21.99 -9.11
N GLY A 116 -11.79 -21.61 -9.39
CA GLY A 116 -12.13 -20.67 -10.45
C GLY A 116 -11.95 -19.20 -10.07
N VAL A 117 -11.66 -18.89 -8.82
CA VAL A 117 -11.47 -17.50 -8.38
C VAL A 117 -10.17 -16.95 -8.98
N SER A 118 -10.29 -15.85 -9.72
CA SER A 118 -9.15 -15.18 -10.34
C SER A 118 -8.50 -14.20 -9.38
N VAL A 119 -7.18 -14.25 -9.29
CA VAL A 119 -6.40 -13.34 -8.43
C VAL A 119 -5.45 -12.54 -9.32
N ASP A 120 -5.67 -11.24 -9.41
CA ASP A 120 -4.87 -10.35 -10.25
C ASP A 120 -4.64 -9.02 -9.53
N PHE A 121 -3.39 -8.77 -9.14
CA PHE A 121 -2.95 -7.51 -8.55
C PHE A 121 -2.06 -6.70 -9.50
N ASN A 122 -2.17 -6.94 -10.78
CA ASN A 122 -1.43 -6.16 -11.77
C ASN A 122 -2.04 -4.76 -11.88
N VAL A 123 -1.39 -3.79 -11.27
CA VAL A 123 -1.86 -2.40 -11.17
C VAL A 123 -0.87 -1.43 -11.78
#